data_b8d6650ccb035f22f6857875db232e26
#
_entry.id   b8d6650ccb035f22f6857875db232e26
#
_cell.length_a   1.000
_cell.length_b   1.000
_cell.length_c   1.000
_cell.angle_alpha   90.00
_cell.angle_beta   90.00
_cell.angle_gamma   90.00
#
_symmetry.space_group_name_H-M   'P 1'
#
loop_
_entity.id
_entity.type
_entity.pdbx_description
1 polymer ?
#
loop_
_entity_poly.entity_id
_entity_poly.type
_entity_poly.pdbx_seq_one_letter_code
_entity_poly.pdbx_strand_id
1 'polypeptide(L)'
;MKRILIVDDAATVRMFHRSILESAGYAVQEAVNGIEALEKALQIPFDLYVVDVNMPKLDGYGFLRELRGQDIPQAPAIMISTEANASDQRLAFASGANAYMVKPSKPELLLAHVRLLIGEV
;
A
#
# COMPACT_ATOMS: atom_id res chain seq x y z
N MET A 1 1.31 14.11 12.01
CA MET A 1 1.84 12.76 11.75
C MET A 1 1.21 12.19 10.50
N LYS A 2 2.02 11.71 9.57
CA LYS A 2 1.52 11.10 8.34
C LYS A 2 0.88 9.75 8.61
N ARG A 3 -0.20 9.45 7.92
CA ARG A 3 -1.00 8.23 8.13
C ARG A 3 -0.89 7.29 6.94
N ILE A 4 -0.57 6.03 7.23
CA ILE A 4 -0.37 4.99 6.21
C ILE A 4 -1.36 3.87 6.43
N LEU A 5 -1.99 3.38 5.36
CA LEU A 5 -2.82 2.19 5.39
C LEU A 5 -2.06 1.01 4.80
N ILE A 6 -1.89 -0.05 5.60
CA ILE A 6 -1.31 -1.31 5.14
C ILE A 6 -2.45 -2.25 4.77
N VAL A 7 -2.44 -2.76 3.54
CA VAL A 7 -3.47 -3.65 3.02
C VAL A 7 -2.83 -4.98 2.65
N ASP A 8 -3.08 -6.01 3.45
CA ASP A 8 -2.50 -7.34 3.27
C ASP A 8 -3.32 -8.35 4.08
N ASP A 9 -3.62 -9.52 3.52
CA ASP A 9 -4.39 -10.53 4.22
C ASP A 9 -3.57 -11.35 5.22
N ALA A 10 -2.24 -11.28 5.15
CA ALA A 10 -1.34 -11.99 6.05
C ALA A 10 -1.00 -11.16 7.28
N ALA A 11 -1.46 -11.58 8.45
CA ALA A 11 -1.24 -10.85 9.69
C ALA A 11 0.24 -10.64 10.02
N THR A 12 1.09 -11.64 9.73
CA THR A 12 2.52 -11.55 10.00
C THR A 12 3.20 -10.50 9.10
N VAL A 13 2.76 -10.39 7.85
CA VAL A 13 3.29 -9.38 6.92
C VAL A 13 2.85 -7.99 7.36
N ARG A 14 1.58 -7.82 7.75
CA ARG A 14 1.10 -6.53 8.27
C ARG A 14 1.90 -6.11 9.51
N MET A 15 2.13 -7.04 10.43
CA MET A 15 2.90 -6.78 11.65
C MET A 15 4.33 -6.32 11.33
N PHE A 16 4.97 -6.98 10.37
CA PHE A 16 6.31 -6.64 9.92
C PHE A 16 6.37 -5.21 9.34
N HIS A 17 5.50 -4.89 8.41
CA HIS A 17 5.45 -3.57 7.80
C HIS A 17 5.06 -2.49 8.80
N ARG A 18 4.09 -2.78 9.68
CA ARG A 18 3.67 -1.85 10.72
C ARG A 18 4.83 -1.49 11.64
N SER A 19 5.60 -2.48 12.07
CA SER A 19 6.75 -2.25 12.94
C SER A 19 7.76 -1.29 12.31
N ILE A 20 8.07 -1.50 11.03
CA ILE A 20 9.00 -0.64 10.30
C ILE A 20 8.46 0.80 10.23
N LEU A 21 7.21 0.96 9.85
CA LEU A 21 6.62 2.27 9.61
C LEU A 21 6.39 3.05 10.90
N GLU A 22 5.91 2.38 11.95
CA GLU A 22 5.73 3.03 13.26
C GLU A 22 7.06 3.45 13.87
N SER A 23 8.10 2.65 13.70
CA SER A 23 9.45 3.01 14.17
C SER A 23 9.99 4.25 13.47
N ALA A 24 9.50 4.54 12.27
CA ALA A 24 9.89 5.72 11.51
C ALA A 24 9.01 6.94 11.82
N GLY A 25 8.03 6.82 12.71
CA GLY A 25 7.20 7.92 13.16
C GLY A 25 5.87 8.08 12.43
N TYR A 26 5.45 7.09 11.63
CA TYR A 26 4.17 7.14 10.91
C TYR A 26 3.05 6.54 11.75
N ALA A 27 1.84 7.08 11.58
CA ALA A 27 0.62 6.47 12.12
C ALA A 27 0.15 5.40 11.13
N VAL A 28 -0.15 4.21 11.61
CA VAL A 28 -0.47 3.06 10.75
C VAL A 28 -1.84 2.51 11.09
N GLN A 29 -2.63 2.24 10.04
CA GLN A 29 -3.83 1.44 10.13
C GLN A 29 -3.69 0.26 9.18
N GLU A 30 -4.53 -0.77 9.37
CA GLU A 30 -4.46 -2.03 8.62
C GLU A 30 -5.81 -2.39 8.03
N ALA A 31 -5.78 -3.05 6.87
CA ALA A 31 -6.93 -3.67 6.25
C ALA A 31 -6.54 -5.06 5.77
N VAL A 32 -7.46 -6.01 5.81
CA VAL A 32 -7.18 -7.42 5.50
C VAL A 32 -7.52 -7.81 4.07
N ASN A 33 -8.20 -6.94 3.34
CA ASN A 33 -8.54 -7.14 1.93
C ASN A 33 -8.87 -5.79 1.27
N GLY A 34 -9.09 -5.82 -0.04
CA GLY A 34 -9.36 -4.59 -0.79
C GLY A 34 -10.71 -3.93 -0.45
N ILE A 35 -11.72 -4.72 -0.04
CA ILE A 35 -13.03 -4.16 0.35
C ILE A 35 -12.88 -3.35 1.62
N GLU A 36 -12.25 -3.92 2.64
CA GLU A 36 -12.02 -3.22 3.92
C GLU A 36 -11.14 -1.99 3.71
N ALA A 37 -10.12 -2.11 2.86
CA ALA A 37 -9.24 -0.99 2.55
C ALA A 37 -10.01 0.17 1.91
N LEU A 38 -10.89 -0.13 0.97
CA LEU A 38 -11.70 0.89 0.30
C LEU A 38 -12.65 1.58 1.29
N GLU A 39 -13.28 0.81 2.18
CA GLU A 39 -14.13 1.37 3.22
C GLU A 39 -13.37 2.36 4.10
N LYS A 40 -12.17 1.99 4.54
CA LYS A 40 -11.34 2.87 5.37
C LYS A 40 -10.88 4.12 4.62
N ALA A 41 -10.49 3.96 3.36
CA ALA A 41 -10.06 5.08 2.53
C ALA A 41 -11.18 6.11 2.31
N LEU A 42 -12.43 5.65 2.27
CA LEU A 42 -13.59 6.54 2.12
C LEU A 42 -13.95 7.26 3.42
N GLN A 43 -13.52 6.74 4.57
CA GLN A 43 -13.83 7.31 5.88
C GLN A 43 -12.85 8.38 6.32
N ILE A 44 -11.55 8.16 6.09
CA ILE A 44 -10.49 9.08 6.52
C ILE A 44 -9.42 9.19 5.43
N PRO A 45 -8.74 10.33 5.33
CA PRO A 45 -7.64 10.47 4.37
C PRO A 45 -6.38 9.76 4.85
N PHE A 46 -5.68 9.12 3.92
CA PHE A 46 -4.36 8.54 4.14
C PHE A 46 -3.34 9.30 3.31
N ASP A 47 -2.08 9.26 3.76
CA ASP A 47 -0.96 9.90 3.05
C ASP A 47 -0.22 8.91 2.16
N LEU A 48 -0.41 7.62 2.40
CA LEU A 48 0.20 6.54 1.62
C LEU A 48 -0.55 5.24 1.83
N TYR A 49 -0.56 4.39 0.80
CA TYR A 49 -1.08 3.02 0.86
C TYR A 49 0.06 2.05 0.57
N VAL A 50 0.16 0.98 1.38
CA VAL A 50 1.07 -0.15 1.13
C VAL A 50 0.18 -1.36 0.87
N VAL A 51 0.17 -1.88 -0.36
CA VAL A 51 -0.87 -2.78 -0.84
C VAL A 51 -0.30 -4.08 -1.38
N ASP A 52 -0.71 -5.21 -0.79
CA ASP A 52 -0.42 -6.54 -1.32
C ASP A 52 -1.27 -6.80 -2.57
N VAL A 53 -0.71 -7.54 -3.52
CA VAL A 53 -1.42 -7.87 -4.76
C VAL A 53 -2.50 -8.93 -4.52
N ASN A 54 -2.14 -10.04 -3.88
CA ASN A 54 -3.02 -11.21 -3.77
C ASN A 54 -3.79 -11.22 -2.44
N MET A 55 -5.06 -10.87 -2.51
CA MET A 55 -5.95 -10.85 -1.35
C MET A 55 -7.32 -11.39 -1.74
N PRO A 56 -8.08 -11.98 -0.79
CA PRO A 56 -9.44 -12.42 -1.08
C PRO A 56 -10.39 -11.23 -1.25
N LYS A 57 -11.53 -11.48 -1.85
CA LYS A 57 -12.65 -10.55 -2.08
C LYS A 57 -12.34 -9.49 -3.12
N LEU A 58 -11.36 -8.62 -2.87
CA LEU A 58 -10.89 -7.62 -3.83
C LEU A 58 -9.37 -7.56 -3.71
N ASP A 59 -8.65 -7.87 -4.79
CA ASP A 59 -7.19 -7.87 -4.78
C ASP A 59 -6.60 -6.46 -4.84
N GLY A 60 -5.27 -6.36 -4.77
CA GLY A 60 -4.59 -5.08 -4.76
C GLY A 60 -4.81 -4.26 -6.02
N TYR A 61 -4.83 -4.90 -7.18
CA TYR A 61 -5.11 -4.21 -8.45
C TYR A 61 -6.54 -3.64 -8.46
N GLY A 62 -7.51 -4.47 -8.05
CA GLY A 62 -8.90 -4.06 -7.99
C GLY A 62 -9.12 -2.94 -6.99
N PHE A 63 -8.50 -3.03 -5.83
CA PHE A 63 -8.56 -1.97 -4.83
C PHE A 63 -8.06 -0.63 -5.39
N LEU A 64 -6.89 -0.62 -6.02
CA LEU A 64 -6.34 0.61 -6.57
C LEU A 64 -7.21 1.20 -7.68
N ARG A 65 -7.73 0.36 -8.59
CA ARG A 65 -8.64 0.84 -9.64
C ARG A 65 -9.88 1.51 -9.03
N GLU A 66 -10.49 0.88 -8.02
CA GLU A 66 -11.65 1.45 -7.34
C GLU A 66 -11.29 2.74 -6.61
N LEU A 67 -10.17 2.74 -5.90
CA LEU A 67 -9.69 3.91 -5.13
C LEU A 67 -9.48 5.12 -6.04
N ARG A 68 -8.83 4.90 -7.19
CA ARG A 68 -8.53 6.00 -8.12
C ARG A 68 -9.79 6.57 -8.79
N GLY A 69 -10.88 5.82 -8.78
CA GLY A 69 -12.17 6.27 -9.29
C GLY A 69 -13.02 7.04 -8.27
N GLN A 70 -12.59 7.13 -7.01
CA GLN A 70 -13.37 7.80 -5.97
C GLN A 70 -13.05 9.30 -5.93
N ASP A 71 -14.08 10.10 -5.62
CA ASP A 71 -13.94 11.55 -5.45
C ASP A 71 -13.48 11.87 -4.02
N ILE A 72 -12.24 11.53 -3.73
CA ILE A 72 -11.59 11.75 -2.44
C ILE A 72 -10.17 12.26 -2.70
N PRO A 73 -9.52 12.90 -1.71
CA PRO A 73 -8.10 13.22 -1.83
C PRO A 73 -7.31 11.93 -2.05
N GLN A 74 -6.51 11.88 -3.11
CA GLN A 74 -5.74 10.72 -3.47
C GLN A 74 -4.34 10.76 -2.82
N ALA A 75 -3.78 9.58 -2.58
CA ALA A 75 -2.45 9.43 -2.00
C ALA A 75 -1.67 8.40 -2.81
N PRO A 76 -0.32 8.46 -2.79
CA PRO A 76 0.48 7.46 -3.49
C PRO A 76 0.33 6.07 -2.88
N ALA A 77 0.57 5.05 -3.69
CA ALA A 77 0.49 3.66 -3.28
C ALA A 77 1.74 2.90 -3.70
N ILE A 78 2.28 2.11 -2.78
CA ILE A 78 3.34 1.14 -3.05
C ILE A 78 2.67 -0.22 -3.14
N MET A 79 2.80 -0.89 -4.28
CA MET A 79 2.30 -2.26 -4.43
C MET A 79 3.43 -3.23 -4.11
N ILE A 80 3.14 -4.24 -3.30
CA ILE A 80 4.11 -5.24 -2.86
C ILE A 80 3.64 -6.62 -3.28
N SER A 81 4.51 -7.40 -3.96
CA SER A 81 4.17 -8.70 -4.52
C SER A 81 5.34 -9.65 -4.43
N THR A 82 5.07 -10.97 -4.46
CA THR A 82 6.10 -11.98 -4.61
C THR A 82 6.61 -12.09 -6.05
N GLU A 83 5.88 -11.48 -7.01
CA GLU A 83 6.22 -11.56 -8.44
C GLU A 83 7.11 -10.41 -8.87
N ALA A 84 8.18 -10.74 -9.61
CA ALA A 84 9.17 -9.74 -10.05
C ALA A 84 9.10 -9.46 -11.56
N ASN A 85 8.18 -10.10 -12.30
CA ASN A 85 8.14 -9.97 -13.75
C ASN A 85 7.57 -8.63 -14.22
N ALA A 86 7.94 -8.26 -15.45
CA ALA A 86 7.57 -6.96 -16.01
C ALA A 86 6.07 -6.81 -16.24
N SER A 87 5.36 -7.90 -16.54
CA SER A 87 3.92 -7.82 -16.78
C SER A 87 3.12 -7.48 -15.53
N ASP A 88 3.52 -8.04 -14.37
CA ASP A 88 2.89 -7.70 -13.10
C ASP A 88 3.19 -6.26 -12.69
N GLN A 89 4.40 -5.79 -12.94
CA GLN A 89 4.77 -4.40 -12.67
C GLN A 89 3.94 -3.43 -13.52
N ARG A 90 3.81 -3.73 -14.83
CA ARG A 90 2.99 -2.91 -15.71
C ARG A 90 1.53 -2.86 -15.27
N LEU A 91 0.99 -4.00 -14.85
CA LEU A 91 -0.38 -4.07 -14.37
C LEU A 91 -0.57 -3.25 -13.08
N ALA A 92 0.42 -3.30 -12.18
CA ALA A 92 0.40 -2.50 -10.95
C ALA A 92 0.32 -1.00 -11.26
N PHE A 93 1.20 -0.50 -12.12
CA PHE A 93 1.19 0.92 -12.50
C PHE A 93 -0.07 1.31 -13.26
N ALA A 94 -0.54 0.44 -14.16
CA ALA A 94 -1.79 0.68 -14.89
C ALA A 94 -3.01 0.73 -13.95
N SER A 95 -2.95 0.03 -12.82
CA SER A 95 -4.03 0.01 -11.83
C SER A 95 -4.00 1.22 -10.90
N GLY A 96 -2.89 1.97 -10.86
CA GLY A 96 -2.80 3.17 -10.05
C GLY A 96 -1.70 3.17 -8.99
N ALA A 97 -0.77 2.20 -9.03
CA ALA A 97 0.38 2.19 -8.13
C ALA A 97 1.42 3.24 -8.55
N ASN A 98 2.12 3.77 -7.58
CA ASN A 98 3.20 4.75 -7.78
C ASN A 98 4.58 4.12 -7.63
N ALA A 99 4.66 2.96 -6.98
CA ALA A 99 5.89 2.19 -6.85
C ALA A 99 5.55 0.70 -6.71
N TYR A 100 6.52 -0.15 -7.00
CA TYR A 100 6.38 -1.60 -6.94
C TYR A 100 7.59 -2.19 -6.21
N MET A 101 7.33 -3.06 -5.24
CA MET A 101 8.39 -3.75 -4.50
C MET A 101 8.13 -5.24 -4.49
N VAL A 102 9.21 -6.03 -4.49
CA VAL A 102 9.12 -7.50 -4.44
C VAL A 102 9.34 -7.95 -3.00
N LYS A 103 8.49 -8.88 -2.54
CA LYS A 103 8.63 -9.49 -1.22
C LYS A 103 9.84 -10.44 -1.16
N PRO A 104 10.53 -10.53 -0.02
CA PRO A 104 10.34 -9.76 1.20
C PRO A 104 10.88 -8.34 1.06
N SER A 105 10.16 -7.38 1.64
CA SER A 105 10.54 -5.97 1.56
C SER A 105 11.71 -5.68 2.51
N LYS A 106 12.79 -5.12 2.00
CA LYS A 106 13.89 -4.67 2.85
C LYS A 106 13.46 -3.40 3.58
N PRO A 107 13.62 -3.31 4.92
CA PRO A 107 13.16 -2.15 5.66
C PRO A 107 13.69 -0.82 5.15
N GLU A 108 14.98 -0.74 4.82
CA GLU A 108 15.60 0.49 4.33
C GLU A 108 15.00 0.92 2.99
N LEU A 109 14.74 -0.05 2.12
CA LEU A 109 14.17 0.22 0.80
C LEU A 109 12.71 0.65 0.91
N LEU A 110 11.93 0.00 1.78
CA LEU A 110 10.56 0.40 2.03
C LEU A 110 10.50 1.83 2.55
N LEU A 111 11.31 2.18 3.55
CA LEU A 111 11.34 3.52 4.11
C LEU A 111 11.80 4.57 3.09
N ALA A 112 12.76 4.23 2.22
CA ALA A 112 13.20 5.14 1.17
C ALA A 112 12.06 5.47 0.21
N HIS A 113 11.28 4.47 -0.20
CA HIS A 113 10.11 4.68 -1.06
C HIS A 113 9.03 5.51 -0.36
N VAL A 114 8.77 5.20 0.90
CA VAL A 114 7.76 5.91 1.70
C VAL A 114 8.11 7.40 1.79
N ARG A 115 9.34 7.70 2.19
CA ARG A 115 9.80 9.09 2.35
C ARG A 115 9.73 9.86 1.03
N LEU A 116 10.16 9.23 -0.05
CA LEU A 116 10.14 9.86 -1.37
C LEU A 116 8.70 10.18 -1.80
N LEU A 117 7.78 9.23 -1.64
CA LEU A 117 6.39 9.38 -2.09
C LEU A 117 5.59 10.35 -1.21
N ILE A 118 5.87 10.40 0.08
CA ILE A 118 5.24 11.35 1.00
C ILE A 118 5.86 12.74 0.89
N GLY A 119 7.07 12.83 0.35
CA GLY A 119 7.77 14.11 0.19
C GLY A 119 8.67 14.48 1.37
N GLU A 120 9.07 13.49 2.18
CA GLU A 120 9.94 13.68 3.35
C GLU A 120 11.36 13.18 3.03
N VAL A 121 12.03 13.83 2.14
CA VAL A 121 13.42 13.49 1.77
C VAL A 121 14.45 14.29 2.55
#